data_7f9493976608cc731f3f10c4a0e9e429
#
_entry.id   7f9493976608cc731f3f10c4a0e9e429
#
_cell.length_a   1.000
_cell.length_b   1.000
_cell.length_c   1.000
_cell.angle_alpha   90.00
_cell.angle_beta   90.00
_cell.angle_gamma   90.00
#
_symmetry.space_group_name_H-M   'P 1'
#
loop_
_entity.id
_entity.type
_entity.pdbx_description
1 polymer ?
#
loop_
_entity_poly.entity_id
_entity_poly.type
_entity_poly.pdbx_seq_one_letter_code
_entity_poly.pdbx_strand_id
1 'polypeptide(L)'
;MARPLILVSNDDGFRAQGLRALADAIRRFADVVVCAPETEQSTTSHSLTLTRPLRLREVAPAVFAVDGTPADCVYVALNGGTRVLPRMPDLVVSGMNHGLNLGTDVFYSGTVAAAREAALRGIPAMAASADVGAERDAAAAACAKLAESLVSLAPISPEPAASVPPPFRRKVPAPLVNVNVPPGSAWPVASTRLGLRLYEDIVEFRQDPRGREYLWIGGGGVRHEELAGSDTSAYDRGAISVTALLLDLTSAGDSVLTQRMVTAVPSS
;
A
#
# COMPACT_ATOMS: atom_id res chain seq x y z
N MET A 1 14.54 -24.37 6.36
CA MET A 1 14.71 -23.00 5.83
C MET A 1 14.56 -22.02 6.99
N ALA A 2 15.29 -20.89 6.97
CA ALA A 2 15.08 -19.84 7.97
C ALA A 2 13.67 -19.26 7.81
N ARG A 3 13.05 -18.80 8.92
CA ARG A 3 11.76 -18.13 8.85
C ARG A 3 11.87 -16.85 8.02
N PRO A 4 10.91 -16.54 7.14
CA PRO A 4 10.91 -15.27 6.42
C PRO A 4 10.80 -14.10 7.40
N LEU A 5 11.42 -12.96 7.07
CA LEU A 5 11.27 -11.70 7.78
C LEU A 5 10.30 -10.81 7.00
N ILE A 6 9.24 -10.37 7.66
CA ILE A 6 8.23 -9.50 7.05
C ILE A 6 8.18 -8.18 7.79
N LEU A 7 8.33 -7.08 7.05
CA LEU A 7 8.05 -5.74 7.55
C LEU A 7 6.56 -5.45 7.37
N VAL A 8 5.88 -5.06 8.45
CA VAL A 8 4.47 -4.66 8.43
C VAL A 8 4.36 -3.16 8.71
N SER A 9 3.58 -2.46 7.89
CA SER A 9 3.26 -1.04 8.02
C SER A 9 1.77 -0.79 7.80
N ASN A 10 1.30 0.44 7.86
CA ASN A 10 -0.06 0.88 7.51
C ASN A 10 -0.12 2.41 7.39
N ASP A 11 -1.33 2.97 7.19
CA ASP A 11 -1.63 4.40 7.29
C ASP A 11 -2.56 4.76 8.46
N ASP A 12 -3.22 3.78 9.10
CA ASP A 12 -4.06 3.99 10.29
C ASP A 12 -3.26 4.24 11.58
N GLY A 13 -1.93 4.09 11.53
CA GLY A 13 -1.03 4.26 12.67
C GLY A 13 -0.73 2.96 13.45
N PHE A 14 0.37 2.97 14.22
CA PHE A 14 0.91 1.77 14.88
C PHE A 14 -0.02 1.15 15.95
N ARG A 15 -1.04 1.88 16.43
CA ARG A 15 -2.02 1.39 17.40
C ARG A 15 -3.25 0.76 16.74
N ALA A 16 -3.40 0.86 15.43
CA ALA A 16 -4.57 0.38 14.70
C ALA A 16 -4.79 -1.12 14.94
N GLN A 17 -6.06 -1.49 15.13
CA GLN A 17 -6.43 -2.88 15.39
C GLN A 17 -6.20 -3.77 14.17
N GLY A 18 -6.43 -3.24 12.96
CA GLY A 18 -6.16 -3.94 11.70
C GLY A 18 -4.69 -4.31 11.53
N LEU A 19 -3.78 -3.36 11.85
CA LEU A 19 -2.33 -3.61 11.83
C LEU A 19 -1.93 -4.74 12.78
N ARG A 20 -2.45 -4.72 14.01
CA ARG A 20 -2.16 -5.74 15.03
C ARG A 20 -2.66 -7.12 14.59
N ALA A 21 -3.92 -7.21 14.17
CA ALA A 21 -4.50 -8.46 13.72
C ALA A 21 -3.71 -9.07 12.56
N LEU A 22 -3.35 -8.25 11.58
CA LEU A 22 -2.54 -8.68 10.44
C LEU A 22 -1.13 -9.14 10.87
N ALA A 23 -0.44 -8.35 11.70
CA ALA A 23 0.88 -8.71 12.21
C ALA A 23 0.85 -10.01 13.03
N ASP A 24 -0.18 -10.20 13.86
CA ASP A 24 -0.34 -11.43 14.67
C ASP A 24 -0.63 -12.65 13.79
N ALA A 25 -1.43 -12.51 12.73
CA ALA A 25 -1.67 -13.56 11.76
C ALA A 25 -0.39 -13.95 11.00
N ILE A 26 0.42 -12.96 10.59
CA ILE A 26 1.70 -13.17 9.89
C ILE A 26 2.75 -13.81 10.81
N ARG A 27 2.78 -13.48 12.10
CA ARG A 27 3.71 -14.07 13.08
C ARG A 27 3.60 -15.59 13.20
N ARG A 28 2.52 -16.20 12.75
CA ARG A 28 2.37 -17.66 12.74
C ARG A 28 3.37 -18.36 11.83
N PHE A 29 3.80 -17.71 10.74
CA PHE A 29 4.73 -18.31 9.76
C PHE A 29 6.01 -17.52 9.54
N ALA A 30 6.10 -16.25 9.95
CA ALA A 30 7.22 -15.35 9.70
C ALA A 30 7.66 -14.60 10.97
N ASP A 31 8.90 -14.10 10.96
CA ASP A 31 9.34 -13.08 11.90
C ASP A 31 8.81 -11.72 11.42
N VAL A 32 8.33 -10.90 12.35
CA VAL A 32 7.65 -9.65 12.02
C VAL A 32 8.31 -8.48 12.71
N VAL A 33 8.65 -7.46 11.95
CA VAL A 33 8.93 -6.11 12.43
C VAL A 33 7.81 -5.19 11.98
N VAL A 34 7.33 -4.36 12.88
CA VAL A 34 6.33 -3.32 12.57
C VAL A 34 7.02 -1.96 12.54
N CYS A 35 6.81 -1.20 11.48
CA CYS A 35 7.21 0.20 11.40
C CYS A 35 6.06 0.99 10.75
N ALA A 36 5.37 1.80 11.54
CA ALA A 36 4.13 2.44 11.14
C ALA A 36 4.04 3.89 11.64
N PRO A 37 3.17 4.73 11.07
CA PRO A 37 2.97 6.10 11.50
C PRO A 37 2.55 6.20 12.98
N GLU A 38 2.97 7.28 13.63
CA GLU A 38 2.57 7.56 15.00
C GLU A 38 1.07 7.83 15.13
N THR A 39 0.48 8.47 14.12
CA THR A 39 -0.93 8.82 14.01
C THR A 39 -1.46 8.42 12.65
N GLU A 40 -2.79 8.40 12.50
CA GLU A 40 -3.46 8.18 11.22
C GLU A 40 -3.00 9.18 10.14
N GLN A 41 -2.77 8.67 8.93
CA GLN A 41 -2.23 9.37 7.77
C GLN A 41 -3.08 9.08 6.51
N SER A 42 -4.40 9.12 6.64
CA SER A 42 -5.33 8.87 5.54
C SER A 42 -5.11 9.84 4.38
N THR A 43 -5.28 9.37 3.14
CA THR A 43 -5.21 10.17 1.90
C THR A 43 -3.89 10.91 1.64
N THR A 44 -2.78 10.49 2.26
CA THR A 44 -1.47 11.14 2.07
C THR A 44 -0.77 10.73 0.76
N SER A 45 -1.36 9.77 0.02
CA SER A 45 -0.73 9.23 -1.20
C SER A 45 0.72 8.78 -0.95
N HIS A 46 1.56 8.76 -1.96
CA HIS A 46 2.97 8.37 -1.85
C HIS A 46 3.87 9.60 -1.63
N SER A 47 3.74 10.23 -0.47
CA SER A 47 4.55 11.39 -0.09
C SER A 47 5.69 10.99 0.85
N LEU A 48 6.86 11.63 0.68
CA LEU A 48 8.01 11.53 1.57
C LEU A 48 8.26 12.88 2.26
N THR A 49 8.58 12.82 3.56
CA THR A 49 8.89 13.99 4.36
C THR A 49 10.36 14.35 4.24
N LEU A 50 10.67 15.33 3.39
CA LEU A 50 12.05 15.82 3.14
C LEU A 50 12.36 17.19 3.75
N THR A 51 11.33 17.88 4.27
CA THR A 51 11.45 19.30 4.70
C THR A 51 11.63 19.47 6.21
N ARG A 52 11.52 18.39 6.98
CA ARG A 52 11.72 18.36 8.42
C ARG A 52 12.37 17.05 8.87
N PRO A 53 13.02 17.01 10.03
CA PRO A 53 13.48 15.75 10.61
C PRO A 53 12.29 14.87 11.01
N LEU A 54 12.50 13.54 10.89
CA LEU A 54 11.59 12.51 11.37
C LEU A 54 12.10 11.92 12.70
N ARG A 55 11.18 11.53 13.56
CA ARG A 55 11.47 10.83 14.82
C ARG A 55 11.05 9.38 14.71
N LEU A 56 11.97 8.50 15.05
CA LEU A 56 11.75 7.07 15.16
C LEU A 56 11.76 6.67 16.62
N ARG A 57 10.75 5.96 17.08
CA ARG A 57 10.67 5.42 18.45
C ARG A 57 10.35 3.93 18.42
N GLU A 58 11.12 3.12 19.11
CA GLU A 58 10.73 1.76 19.43
C GLU A 58 9.73 1.83 20.59
N VAL A 59 8.49 1.40 20.33
CA VAL A 59 7.36 1.49 21.27
C VAL A 59 7.05 0.15 21.93
N ALA A 60 7.55 -0.94 21.35
CA ALA A 60 7.56 -2.29 21.89
C ALA A 60 8.63 -3.10 21.14
N PRO A 61 9.04 -4.29 21.61
CA PRO A 61 10.02 -5.13 20.91
C PRO A 61 9.62 -5.35 19.44
N ALA A 62 10.50 -4.94 18.52
CA ALA A 62 10.30 -4.99 17.08
C ALA A 62 9.05 -4.20 16.56
N VAL A 63 8.61 -3.18 17.31
CA VAL A 63 7.51 -2.28 16.91
C VAL A 63 7.99 -0.84 16.99
N PHE A 64 8.02 -0.17 15.86
CA PHE A 64 8.53 1.18 15.71
C PHE A 64 7.41 2.13 15.23
N ALA A 65 7.40 3.34 15.80
CA ALA A 65 6.54 4.43 15.38
C ALA A 65 7.38 5.56 14.78
N VAL A 66 6.91 6.11 13.65
CA VAL A 66 7.53 7.26 12.98
C VAL A 66 6.53 8.41 12.91
N ASP A 67 6.96 9.63 13.17
CA ASP A 67 6.15 10.84 13.01
C ASP A 67 6.08 11.31 11.54
N GLY A 68 5.86 10.38 10.64
CA GLY A 68 5.88 10.57 9.20
C GLY A 68 4.73 9.85 8.48
N THR A 69 4.79 9.87 7.16
CA THR A 69 3.84 9.18 6.28
C THR A 69 4.06 7.66 6.29
N PRO A 70 3.11 6.87 5.75
CA PRO A 70 3.31 5.43 5.55
C PRO A 70 4.55 5.09 4.70
N ALA A 71 4.80 5.86 3.65
CA ALA A 71 5.99 5.70 2.81
C ALA A 71 7.27 6.04 3.58
N ASP A 72 7.27 7.09 4.43
CA ASP A 72 8.40 7.39 5.32
C ASP A 72 8.72 6.23 6.26
N CYS A 73 7.71 5.56 6.82
CA CYS A 73 7.90 4.43 7.72
C CYS A 73 8.64 3.28 7.04
N VAL A 74 8.22 2.93 5.84
CA VAL A 74 8.88 1.88 5.05
C VAL A 74 10.27 2.33 4.61
N TYR A 75 10.42 3.57 4.16
CA TYR A 75 11.71 4.15 3.78
C TYR A 75 12.71 4.09 4.95
N VAL A 76 12.28 4.55 6.13
CA VAL A 76 13.11 4.56 7.35
C VAL A 76 13.47 3.12 7.76
N ALA A 77 12.52 2.19 7.73
CA ALA A 77 12.79 0.81 8.08
C ALA A 77 13.82 0.16 7.15
N LEU A 78 13.67 0.33 5.83
CA LEU A 78 14.56 -0.28 4.84
C LEU A 78 15.97 0.34 4.81
N ASN A 79 16.12 1.60 5.22
CA ASN A 79 17.39 2.32 5.20
C ASN A 79 17.99 2.56 6.59
N GLY A 80 17.25 2.27 7.66
CA GLY A 80 17.67 2.46 9.06
C GLY A 80 18.67 1.43 9.58
N GLY A 81 19.01 0.42 8.76
CA GLY A 81 19.92 -0.66 9.12
C GLY A 81 19.43 -1.46 10.33
N THR A 82 20.37 -2.00 11.08
CA THR A 82 20.08 -2.89 12.23
C THR A 82 19.35 -2.20 13.41
N ARG A 83 19.16 -0.88 13.34
CA ARG A 83 18.32 -0.16 14.30
C ARG A 83 16.83 -0.51 14.17
N VAL A 84 16.38 -0.95 13.00
CA VAL A 84 14.98 -1.26 12.73
C VAL A 84 14.83 -2.71 12.26
N LEU A 85 15.63 -3.12 11.26
CA LEU A 85 15.55 -4.44 10.65
C LEU A 85 16.85 -5.22 10.89
N PRO A 86 16.79 -6.44 11.41
CA PRO A 86 18.00 -7.27 11.59
C PRO A 86 18.65 -7.65 10.24
N ARG A 87 17.86 -7.70 9.18
CA ARG A 87 18.25 -7.93 7.78
C ARG A 87 17.19 -7.34 6.85
N MET A 88 17.43 -7.31 5.56
CA MET A 88 16.40 -6.93 4.59
C MET A 88 15.21 -7.89 4.67
N PRO A 89 13.96 -7.38 4.63
CA PRO A 89 12.78 -8.22 4.69
C PRO A 89 12.56 -8.97 3.37
N ASP A 90 11.95 -10.13 3.48
CA ASP A 90 11.58 -10.95 2.32
C ASP A 90 10.28 -10.44 1.66
N LEU A 91 9.46 -9.74 2.44
CA LEU A 91 8.19 -9.14 2.02
C LEU A 91 7.90 -7.91 2.87
N VAL A 92 7.24 -6.92 2.28
CA VAL A 92 6.58 -5.82 3.01
C VAL A 92 5.08 -5.96 2.86
N VAL A 93 4.34 -5.92 3.98
CA VAL A 93 2.88 -5.93 4.00
C VAL A 93 2.39 -4.64 4.64
N SER A 94 1.59 -3.87 3.92
CA SER A 94 0.96 -2.66 4.43
C SER A 94 -0.52 -2.90 4.68
N GLY A 95 -0.98 -2.61 5.89
CA GLY A 95 -2.38 -2.79 6.30
C GLY A 95 -2.48 -3.41 7.71
N MET A 96 -3.61 -3.97 8.09
CA MET A 96 -4.84 -4.04 7.29
C MET A 96 -5.62 -2.73 7.43
N ASN A 97 -5.82 -2.05 6.30
CA ASN A 97 -6.53 -0.77 6.28
C ASN A 97 -8.00 -0.94 6.66
N HIS A 98 -8.52 0.01 7.41
CA HIS A 98 -9.93 0.12 7.74
C HIS A 98 -10.68 0.87 6.63
N GLY A 99 -11.11 0.15 5.62
CA GLY A 99 -11.71 0.64 4.39
C GLY A 99 -11.00 0.09 3.16
N LEU A 100 -11.59 0.29 2.00
CA LEU A 100 -11.16 -0.31 0.74
C LEU A 100 -10.25 0.62 -0.06
N ASN A 101 -9.37 0.02 -0.83
CA ASN A 101 -8.54 0.70 -1.82
C ASN A 101 -8.75 0.04 -3.20
N LEU A 102 -9.93 0.28 -3.79
CA LEU A 102 -10.38 -0.30 -5.06
C LEU A 102 -10.17 0.68 -6.22
N GLY A 103 -9.89 0.16 -7.40
CA GLY A 103 -9.81 0.95 -8.61
C GLY A 103 -8.84 2.13 -8.48
N THR A 104 -9.35 3.33 -8.75
CA THR A 104 -8.56 4.58 -8.70
C THR A 104 -8.09 5.00 -7.31
N ASP A 105 -8.66 4.44 -6.23
CA ASP A 105 -8.25 4.76 -4.85
C ASP A 105 -6.79 4.40 -4.58
N VAL A 106 -6.22 3.46 -5.32
CA VAL A 106 -4.80 3.07 -5.21
C VAL A 106 -3.83 4.24 -5.40
N PHE A 107 -4.26 5.32 -6.07
CA PHE A 107 -3.44 6.51 -6.28
C PHE A 107 -3.39 7.43 -5.04
N TYR A 108 -4.44 7.43 -4.23
CA TYR A 108 -4.57 8.28 -3.04
C TYR A 108 -4.21 7.55 -1.75
N SER A 109 -4.17 6.22 -1.77
CA SER A 109 -4.00 5.36 -0.61
C SER A 109 -2.59 5.44 0.00
N GLY A 110 -2.53 5.72 1.30
CA GLY A 110 -1.33 5.60 2.11
C GLY A 110 -0.90 4.14 2.31
N THR A 111 -1.87 3.23 2.44
CA THR A 111 -1.63 1.78 2.55
C THR A 111 -0.92 1.25 1.31
N VAL A 112 -1.44 1.58 0.12
CA VAL A 112 -0.81 1.17 -1.16
C VAL A 112 0.54 1.85 -1.34
N ALA A 113 0.68 3.11 -0.88
CA ALA A 113 1.92 3.87 -0.99
C ALA A 113 3.06 3.23 -0.18
N ALA A 114 2.80 2.78 1.05
CA ALA A 114 3.79 2.07 1.85
C ALA A 114 4.26 0.77 1.16
N ALA A 115 3.35 -0.03 0.62
CA ALA A 115 3.69 -1.21 -0.15
C ALA A 115 4.47 -0.86 -1.44
N ARG A 116 4.06 0.21 -2.13
CA ARG A 116 4.74 0.72 -3.33
C ARG A 116 6.16 1.15 -3.05
N GLU A 117 6.42 1.82 -1.91
CA GLU A 117 7.78 2.22 -1.51
C GLU A 117 8.72 1.00 -1.42
N ALA A 118 8.25 -0.11 -0.85
CA ALA A 118 9.03 -1.35 -0.80
C ALA A 118 9.27 -1.95 -2.19
N ALA A 119 8.24 -2.00 -3.01
CA ALA A 119 8.33 -2.57 -4.36
C ALA A 119 9.28 -1.77 -5.26
N LEU A 120 9.28 -0.44 -5.16
CA LEU A 120 10.27 0.44 -5.81
C LEU A 120 11.71 0.14 -5.36
N ARG A 121 11.89 -0.36 -4.14
CA ARG A 121 13.18 -0.79 -3.58
C ARG A 121 13.52 -2.24 -3.92
N GLY A 122 12.70 -2.87 -4.76
CA GLY A 122 12.91 -4.23 -5.21
C GLY A 122 12.54 -5.30 -4.18
N ILE A 123 11.69 -5.01 -3.22
CA ILE A 123 11.19 -5.95 -2.23
C ILE A 123 9.74 -6.26 -2.58
N PRO A 124 9.34 -7.54 -2.71
CA PRO A 124 7.95 -7.90 -2.90
C PRO A 124 7.06 -7.21 -1.87
N ALA A 125 5.88 -6.74 -2.28
CA ALA A 125 5.02 -6.00 -1.39
C ALA A 125 3.54 -6.28 -1.61
N MET A 126 2.76 -6.21 -0.52
CA MET A 126 1.32 -6.36 -0.53
C MET A 126 0.66 -5.24 0.27
N ALA A 127 -0.32 -4.59 -0.33
CA ALA A 127 -1.27 -3.73 0.37
C ALA A 127 -2.52 -4.56 0.71
N ALA A 128 -3.01 -4.47 1.93
CA ALA A 128 -4.15 -5.21 2.43
C ALA A 128 -5.18 -4.26 3.04
N SER A 129 -6.40 -4.31 2.53
CA SER A 129 -7.52 -3.46 2.93
C SER A 129 -8.75 -4.34 3.22
N ALA A 130 -9.54 -3.98 4.21
CA ALA A 130 -10.76 -4.69 4.53
C ALA A 130 -11.94 -3.72 4.69
N ASP A 131 -13.09 -4.13 4.18
CA ASP A 131 -14.34 -3.43 4.43
C ASP A 131 -14.66 -3.38 5.93
N VAL A 132 -15.35 -2.34 6.37
CA VAL A 132 -15.78 -2.18 7.77
C VAL A 132 -16.70 -3.31 8.25
N GLY A 133 -17.39 -3.97 7.34
CA GLY A 133 -18.25 -5.13 7.60
C GLY A 133 -17.52 -6.49 7.52
N ALA A 134 -16.21 -6.50 7.26
CA ALA A 134 -15.41 -7.73 7.29
C ALA A 134 -15.08 -8.12 8.75
N GLU A 135 -15.19 -9.42 9.05
CA GLU A 135 -14.72 -9.94 10.33
C GLU A 135 -13.18 -9.84 10.37
N ARG A 136 -12.65 -9.06 11.32
CA ARG A 136 -11.25 -8.61 11.34
C ARG A 136 -10.25 -9.76 11.36
N ASP A 137 -10.46 -10.74 12.23
CA ASP A 137 -9.48 -11.81 12.43
C ASP A 137 -9.51 -12.79 11.26
N ALA A 138 -10.68 -13.03 10.66
CA ALA A 138 -10.80 -13.82 9.44
C ALA A 138 -10.16 -13.10 8.25
N ALA A 139 -10.37 -11.78 8.11
CA ALA A 139 -9.74 -10.97 7.07
C ALA A 139 -8.21 -10.96 7.22
N ALA A 140 -7.71 -10.77 8.45
CA ALA A 140 -6.29 -10.83 8.75
C ALA A 140 -5.68 -12.19 8.42
N ALA A 141 -6.39 -13.29 8.75
CA ALA A 141 -5.96 -14.64 8.42
C ALA A 141 -5.93 -14.90 6.91
N ALA A 142 -6.92 -14.41 6.16
CA ALA A 142 -6.95 -14.51 4.71
C ALA A 142 -5.79 -13.72 4.07
N CYS A 143 -5.58 -12.47 4.50
CA CYS A 143 -4.45 -11.64 4.05
C CYS A 143 -3.10 -12.28 4.39
N ALA A 144 -2.96 -12.88 5.58
CA ALA A 144 -1.73 -13.58 5.98
C ALA A 144 -1.43 -14.79 5.09
N LYS A 145 -2.44 -15.57 4.69
CA LYS A 145 -2.27 -16.67 3.72
C LYS A 145 -1.83 -16.17 2.33
N LEU A 146 -2.37 -15.05 1.88
CA LEU A 146 -1.95 -14.41 0.62
C LEU A 146 -0.50 -13.91 0.71
N ALA A 147 -0.12 -13.33 1.86
CA ALA A 147 1.25 -12.91 2.13
C ALA A 147 2.23 -14.10 2.15
N GLU A 148 1.86 -15.23 2.77
CA GLU A 148 2.64 -16.47 2.78
C GLU A 148 2.84 -17.02 1.36
N SER A 149 1.77 -17.01 0.55
CA SER A 149 1.84 -17.39 -0.86
C SER A 149 2.77 -16.47 -1.65
N LEU A 150 2.68 -15.14 -1.44
CA LEU A 150 3.52 -14.18 -2.15
C LEU A 150 5.00 -14.36 -1.80
N VAL A 151 5.34 -14.58 -0.53
CA VAL A 151 6.72 -14.88 -0.12
C VAL A 151 7.24 -16.15 -0.80
N SER A 152 6.39 -17.18 -0.91
CA SER A 152 6.78 -18.46 -1.49
C SER A 152 6.92 -18.42 -3.01
N LEU A 153 6.13 -17.59 -3.68
CA LEU A 153 6.08 -17.45 -5.15
C LEU A 153 7.03 -16.36 -5.66
N ALA A 154 7.28 -15.33 -4.86
CA ALA A 154 8.22 -14.28 -5.25
C ALA A 154 9.60 -14.90 -5.38
N PRO A 155 10.27 -14.80 -6.54
CA PRO A 155 11.62 -15.27 -6.65
C PRO A 155 12.43 -14.56 -5.57
N ILE A 156 13.12 -15.33 -4.73
CA ILE A 156 14.20 -14.82 -3.88
C ILE A 156 15.14 -14.16 -4.88
N SER A 157 15.10 -12.84 -4.94
CA SER A 157 15.86 -12.11 -5.94
C SER A 157 17.31 -12.53 -5.81
N PRO A 158 17.96 -12.89 -6.90
CA PRO A 158 19.38 -13.20 -6.86
C PRO A 158 20.10 -12.05 -6.15
N GLU A 159 21.09 -12.38 -5.33
CA GLU A 159 21.94 -11.41 -4.64
C GLU A 159 22.23 -10.23 -5.57
N PRO A 160 22.05 -9.00 -5.15
CA PRO A 160 22.33 -7.84 -5.99
C PRO A 160 23.78 -7.93 -6.43
N ALA A 161 24.03 -7.79 -7.72
CA ALA A 161 25.39 -7.73 -8.23
C ALA A 161 26.18 -6.74 -7.37
N ALA A 162 27.31 -7.17 -6.83
CA ALA A 162 28.13 -6.43 -5.88
C ALA A 162 28.55 -5.01 -6.34
N SER A 163 28.30 -4.70 -7.60
CA SER A 163 28.66 -3.45 -8.26
C SER A 163 27.57 -2.36 -8.24
N VAL A 164 26.36 -2.63 -7.71
CA VAL A 164 25.27 -1.64 -7.67
C VAL A 164 25.15 -1.05 -6.27
N PRO A 165 25.40 0.25 -6.07
CA PRO A 165 25.25 0.90 -4.77
C PRO A 165 23.79 0.86 -4.29
N PRO A 166 23.52 0.80 -2.97
CA PRO A 166 22.20 1.09 -2.44
C PRO A 166 21.81 2.54 -2.82
N PRO A 167 20.52 2.82 -3.12
CA PRO A 167 19.31 1.99 -3.07
C PRO A 167 18.98 1.25 -4.37
N PHE A 168 19.80 1.37 -5.42
CA PHE A 168 19.50 0.87 -6.77
C PHE A 168 19.93 -0.58 -6.99
N ARG A 169 19.90 -1.41 -5.95
CA ARG A 169 20.40 -2.79 -5.99
C ARG A 169 19.57 -3.74 -6.86
N ARG A 170 18.42 -3.33 -7.37
CA ARG A 170 17.58 -4.17 -8.24
C ARG A 170 17.25 -3.45 -9.55
N LYS A 171 17.56 -4.11 -10.66
CA LYS A 171 17.26 -3.63 -12.01
C LYS A 171 15.78 -3.81 -12.41
N VAL A 172 15.01 -4.52 -11.62
CA VAL A 172 13.60 -4.84 -11.90
C VAL A 172 12.76 -4.52 -10.66
N PRO A 173 11.69 -3.76 -10.80
CA PRO A 173 10.73 -3.56 -9.72
C PRO A 173 10.20 -4.91 -9.21
N ALA A 174 10.03 -5.03 -7.89
CA ALA A 174 9.47 -6.22 -7.30
C ALA A 174 7.95 -6.26 -7.47
N PRO A 175 7.31 -7.45 -7.33
CA PRO A 175 5.86 -7.56 -7.35
C PRO A 175 5.20 -6.67 -6.30
N LEU A 176 4.15 -5.96 -6.72
CA LEU A 176 3.25 -5.19 -5.86
C LEU A 176 1.84 -5.73 -6.04
N VAL A 177 1.22 -6.15 -4.95
CA VAL A 177 -0.13 -6.73 -4.97
C VAL A 177 -1.05 -5.90 -4.07
N ASN A 178 -2.24 -5.58 -4.54
CA ASN A 178 -3.30 -4.92 -3.78
C ASN A 178 -4.42 -5.93 -3.49
N VAL A 179 -4.79 -6.05 -2.22
CA VAL A 179 -5.80 -6.99 -1.73
C VAL A 179 -6.92 -6.21 -1.05
N ASN A 180 -8.18 -6.49 -1.43
CA ASN A 180 -9.34 -5.93 -0.77
C ASN A 180 -10.29 -7.05 -0.33
N VAL A 181 -10.66 -7.04 0.95
CA VAL A 181 -11.54 -8.03 1.58
C VAL A 181 -12.93 -7.41 1.74
N PRO A 182 -13.98 -7.99 1.12
CA PRO A 182 -15.35 -7.51 1.26
C PRO A 182 -15.96 -7.86 2.62
N PRO A 183 -17.19 -7.39 2.93
CA PRO A 183 -17.90 -7.74 4.16
C PRO A 183 -18.05 -9.26 4.35
N GLY A 184 -18.12 -9.71 5.61
CA GLY A 184 -18.33 -11.13 5.97
C GLY A 184 -17.14 -11.75 6.69
N SER A 185 -17.06 -13.09 6.67
CA SER A 185 -16.05 -13.88 7.40
C SER A 185 -15.42 -15.01 6.58
N ALA A 186 -15.93 -15.26 5.38
CA ALA A 186 -15.40 -16.26 4.46
C ALA A 186 -15.68 -15.81 3.01
N TRP A 187 -14.68 -15.92 2.16
CA TRP A 187 -14.74 -15.34 0.82
C TRP A 187 -14.07 -16.23 -0.22
N PRO A 188 -14.63 -16.32 -1.43
CA PRO A 188 -13.86 -16.74 -2.59
C PRO A 188 -12.76 -15.69 -2.87
N VAL A 189 -11.70 -16.11 -3.55
CA VAL A 189 -10.57 -15.21 -3.92
C VAL A 189 -10.51 -15.13 -5.44
N ALA A 190 -10.38 -13.93 -5.96
CA ALA A 190 -10.33 -13.66 -7.40
C ALA A 190 -9.07 -12.86 -7.79
N SER A 191 -8.38 -13.31 -8.83
CA SER A 191 -7.38 -12.48 -9.51
C SER A 191 -8.09 -11.42 -10.33
N THR A 192 -7.68 -10.17 -10.18
CA THR A 192 -8.41 -9.01 -10.73
C THR A 192 -7.47 -8.01 -11.38
N ARG A 193 -8.08 -7.06 -12.11
CA ARG A 193 -7.47 -5.79 -12.56
C ARG A 193 -8.15 -4.64 -11.82
N LEU A 194 -7.56 -3.45 -11.87
CA LEU A 194 -8.21 -2.26 -11.32
C LEU A 194 -9.51 -1.97 -12.05
N GLY A 195 -10.54 -1.69 -11.27
CA GLY A 195 -11.84 -1.23 -11.73
C GLY A 195 -11.95 0.30 -11.71
N LEU A 196 -13.17 0.80 -11.80
CA LEU A 196 -13.50 2.20 -11.64
C LEU A 196 -14.41 2.38 -10.44
N ARG A 197 -13.94 3.15 -9.49
CA ARG A 197 -14.70 3.62 -8.35
C ARG A 197 -15.01 5.09 -8.54
N LEU A 198 -16.29 5.39 -8.75
CA LEU A 198 -16.77 6.70 -9.11
C LEU A 198 -17.34 7.37 -7.87
N TYR A 199 -16.81 8.54 -7.57
CA TYR A 199 -17.29 9.41 -6.50
C TYR A 199 -18.19 10.49 -7.08
N GLU A 200 -19.22 10.85 -6.35
CA GLU A 200 -19.90 12.12 -6.65
C GLU A 200 -19.00 13.23 -6.10
N ASP A 201 -18.23 13.84 -7.01
CA ASP A 201 -17.29 14.92 -6.67
C ASP A 201 -18.06 16.16 -6.23
N ILE A 202 -18.20 16.33 -4.92
CA ILE A 202 -18.88 17.46 -4.31
C ILE A 202 -17.86 18.31 -3.56
N VAL A 203 -17.88 19.61 -3.82
CA VAL A 203 -17.22 20.62 -2.99
C VAL A 203 -18.29 21.46 -2.34
N GLU A 204 -18.44 21.33 -1.03
CA GLU A 204 -19.44 22.06 -0.27
C GLU A 204 -18.81 23.25 0.44
N PHE A 205 -19.26 24.46 0.08
CA PHE A 205 -18.83 25.71 0.72
C PHE A 205 -19.75 26.04 1.89
N ARG A 206 -19.16 26.37 3.03
CA ARG A 206 -19.84 26.76 4.27
C ARG A 206 -19.20 27.99 4.91
N GLN A 207 -19.84 28.58 5.88
CA GLN A 207 -19.29 29.68 6.69
C GLN A 207 -19.19 29.28 8.17
N ASP A 208 -18.10 29.65 8.82
CA ASP A 208 -17.94 29.50 10.27
C ASP A 208 -18.81 30.55 11.01
N PRO A 209 -18.98 30.46 12.34
CA PRO A 209 -19.76 31.45 13.11
C PRO A 209 -19.24 32.89 13.05
N ARG A 210 -18.04 33.12 12.52
CA ARG A 210 -17.40 34.42 12.30
C ARG A 210 -17.50 34.91 10.86
N GLY A 211 -18.28 34.18 10.00
CA GLY A 211 -18.49 34.52 8.59
C GLY A 211 -17.31 34.19 7.68
N ARG A 212 -16.29 33.40 8.13
CA ARG A 212 -15.19 32.99 7.29
C ARG A 212 -15.57 31.71 6.54
N GLU A 213 -15.36 31.74 5.22
CA GLU A 213 -15.65 30.63 4.35
C GLU A 213 -14.66 29.45 4.58
N TYR A 214 -15.19 28.24 4.57
CA TYR A 214 -14.44 26.98 4.52
C TYR A 214 -15.18 26.01 3.61
N LEU A 215 -14.49 24.96 3.19
CA LEU A 215 -15.05 23.97 2.28
C LEU A 215 -14.77 22.53 2.74
N TRP A 216 -15.65 21.63 2.33
CA TRP A 216 -15.46 20.20 2.42
C TRP A 216 -15.32 19.61 1.02
N ILE A 217 -14.40 18.65 0.85
CA ILE A 217 -14.26 17.85 -0.36
C ILE A 217 -14.84 16.48 -0.05
N GLY A 218 -15.73 15.97 -0.91
CA GLY A 218 -16.40 14.68 -0.74
C GLY A 218 -17.81 14.84 -0.13
N GLY A 219 -18.41 13.72 0.27
CA GLY A 219 -19.76 13.69 0.85
C GLY A 219 -20.82 13.17 -0.11
N GLY A 220 -20.45 12.84 -1.35
CA GLY A 220 -21.34 12.19 -2.32
C GLY A 220 -21.35 10.66 -2.18
N GLY A 221 -22.22 10.03 -2.94
CA GLY A 221 -22.30 8.57 -3.06
C GLY A 221 -21.07 8.00 -3.77
N VAL A 222 -20.81 6.72 -3.53
CA VAL A 222 -19.80 5.96 -4.23
C VAL A 222 -20.50 4.87 -5.04
N ARG A 223 -20.17 4.75 -6.31
CA ARG A 223 -20.66 3.68 -7.19
C ARG A 223 -19.50 3.03 -7.93
N HIS A 224 -19.69 1.79 -8.32
CA HIS A 224 -18.73 1.06 -9.14
C HIS A 224 -19.23 0.99 -10.58
N GLU A 225 -18.32 1.12 -11.54
CA GLU A 225 -18.64 0.77 -12.91
C GLU A 225 -18.48 -0.74 -13.08
N GLU A 226 -19.44 -1.36 -13.76
CA GLU A 226 -19.43 -2.79 -14.01
C GLU A 226 -18.38 -3.14 -15.08
N LEU A 227 -17.22 -3.59 -14.62
CA LEU A 227 -16.09 -4.00 -15.46
C LEU A 227 -15.73 -5.45 -15.14
N ALA A 228 -15.97 -6.35 -16.09
CA ALA A 228 -15.68 -7.77 -15.91
C ALA A 228 -14.20 -8.01 -15.53
N GLY A 229 -13.99 -8.78 -14.47
CA GLY A 229 -12.65 -9.10 -13.95
C GLY A 229 -11.98 -7.98 -13.17
N SER A 230 -12.71 -6.91 -12.83
CA SER A 230 -12.19 -5.83 -11.98
C SER A 230 -12.28 -6.17 -10.48
N ASP A 231 -11.49 -5.44 -9.69
CA ASP A 231 -11.50 -5.52 -8.22
C ASP A 231 -12.83 -5.00 -7.65
N THR A 232 -13.41 -3.94 -8.23
CA THR A 232 -14.74 -3.44 -7.88
C THR A 232 -15.83 -4.50 -8.11
N SER A 233 -15.82 -5.15 -9.27
CA SER A 233 -16.77 -6.21 -9.60
C SER A 233 -16.57 -7.48 -8.75
N ALA A 234 -15.34 -7.81 -8.33
CA ALA A 234 -15.08 -8.90 -7.40
C ALA A 234 -15.63 -8.58 -6.01
N TYR A 235 -15.40 -7.36 -5.51
CA TYR A 235 -15.95 -6.88 -4.25
C TYR A 235 -17.48 -6.95 -4.24
N ASP A 236 -18.15 -6.45 -5.28
CA ASP A 236 -19.61 -6.46 -5.40
C ASP A 236 -20.22 -7.88 -5.38
N ARG A 237 -19.44 -8.87 -5.81
CA ARG A 237 -19.80 -10.29 -5.71
C ARG A 237 -19.36 -10.97 -4.41
N GLY A 238 -18.85 -10.23 -3.44
CA GLY A 238 -18.39 -10.76 -2.16
C GLY A 238 -17.11 -11.59 -2.24
N ALA A 239 -16.23 -11.31 -3.20
CA ALA A 239 -14.94 -12.00 -3.36
C ALA A 239 -13.78 -11.09 -2.92
N ILE A 240 -12.77 -11.67 -2.28
CA ILE A 240 -11.48 -10.99 -2.08
C ILE A 240 -10.87 -10.74 -3.45
N SER A 241 -10.55 -9.48 -3.74
CA SER A 241 -9.81 -9.11 -4.94
C SER A 241 -8.31 -9.13 -4.69
N VAL A 242 -7.55 -9.69 -5.64
CA VAL A 242 -6.09 -9.73 -5.63
C VAL A 242 -5.61 -9.15 -6.96
N THR A 243 -5.11 -7.93 -6.92
CA THR A 243 -4.73 -7.15 -8.10
C THR A 243 -3.22 -6.90 -8.12
N ALA A 244 -2.53 -7.33 -9.16
CA ALA A 244 -1.15 -6.93 -9.39
C ALA A 244 -1.09 -5.50 -9.91
N LEU A 245 -0.23 -4.67 -9.30
CA LEU A 245 -0.04 -3.27 -9.67
C LEU A 245 1.29 -3.08 -10.40
N LEU A 246 1.27 -2.22 -11.41
CA LEU A 246 2.48 -1.79 -12.12
C LEU A 246 3.13 -0.60 -11.40
N LEU A 247 4.46 -0.58 -11.42
CA LEU A 247 5.27 0.55 -10.96
C LEU A 247 5.71 1.45 -12.11
N ASP A 248 5.69 0.93 -13.34
CA ASP A 248 5.96 1.70 -14.54
C ASP A 248 4.68 2.44 -14.96
N LEU A 249 4.74 3.76 -14.89
CA LEU A 249 3.65 4.66 -15.30
C LEU A 249 3.77 5.09 -16.77
N THR A 250 4.70 4.53 -17.53
CA THR A 250 4.88 4.85 -18.94
C THR A 250 3.74 4.26 -19.75
N SER A 251 2.99 5.10 -20.45
CA SER A 251 1.98 4.66 -21.40
C SER A 251 2.64 4.24 -22.72
N ALA A 252 2.66 2.95 -23.00
CA ALA A 252 3.17 2.44 -24.26
C ALA A 252 2.31 2.87 -25.47
N GLY A 253 1.01 3.15 -25.25
CA GLY A 253 0.07 3.57 -26.30
C GLY A 253 0.21 5.03 -26.72
N ASP A 254 0.77 5.90 -25.86
CA ASP A 254 0.80 7.34 -26.08
C ASP A 254 2.15 7.87 -26.58
N SER A 255 3.04 6.99 -27.02
CA SER A 255 4.33 7.38 -27.60
C SER A 255 4.17 8.28 -28.85
N VAL A 256 3.10 8.11 -29.62
CA VAL A 256 2.77 8.94 -30.78
C VAL A 256 2.43 10.38 -30.36
N LEU A 257 1.69 10.55 -29.25
CA LEU A 257 1.34 11.86 -28.72
C LEU A 257 2.61 12.63 -28.29
N THR A 258 3.46 12.00 -27.49
CA THR A 258 4.71 12.63 -27.03
C THR A 258 5.65 12.96 -28.17
N GLN A 259 5.73 12.10 -29.19
CA GLN A 259 6.53 12.36 -30.39
C GLN A 259 6.02 13.59 -31.17
N ARG A 260 4.70 13.71 -31.35
CA ARG A 260 4.09 14.89 -31.97
C ARG A 260 4.35 16.18 -31.20
N MET A 261 4.29 16.10 -29.85
CA MET A 261 4.62 17.25 -29.00
C MET A 261 6.07 17.70 -29.17
N VAL A 262 7.00 16.76 -29.21
CA VAL A 262 8.44 17.07 -29.41
C VAL A 262 8.67 17.69 -30.79
N THR A 263 8.06 17.18 -31.85
CA THR A 263 8.21 17.74 -33.21
C THR A 263 7.53 19.09 -33.41
N ALA A 264 6.60 19.46 -32.53
CA ALA A 264 5.95 20.78 -32.58
C ALA A 264 6.81 21.91 -31.97
N VAL A 265 7.88 21.58 -31.25
CA VAL A 265 8.81 22.57 -30.69
C VAL A 265 9.90 22.86 -31.72
N PRO A 266 10.04 24.12 -32.23
CA PRO A 266 11.09 24.45 -33.18
C PRO A 266 12.47 24.17 -32.58
N SER A 267 13.33 23.50 -33.34
CA SER A 267 14.75 23.40 -32.99
C SER A 267 15.37 24.79 -33.05
N SER A 268 15.79 25.36 -31.93
CA SER A 268 16.51 26.60 -31.82
C SER A 268 17.93 26.48 -32.39
#